data_f5129af964335bab6f328502909ac5a0
#
_entry.id   f5129af964335bab6f328502909ac5a0
#
_cell.length_a   1.000
_cell.length_b   1.000
_cell.length_c   1.000
_cell.angle_alpha   90.00
_cell.angle_beta   90.00
_cell.angle_gamma   90.00
#
_symmetry.space_group_name_H-M   'P 1'
#
loop_
_entity.id
_entity.type
_entity.pdbx_description
1 polymer ?
#
loop_
_entity_poly.entity_id
_entity_poly.type
_entity_poly.pdbx_seq_one_letter_code
_entity_poly.pdbx_strand_id
1 'polypeptide(L)'
;MLSQVTKAARRVSHELHGVVVSAGLMQKTVKVRVAGQKWNKIVNKFYADPKHYLVHDPNSSLRTGDVVAIAPGWPTSRHKRHVVKQIIAPYGESIENRPPVPSLDEIITEREARKEAKDERKALRKQSEEEQRLALKIAAADERKAKHTAWEQLMAKSDQ
;
A
#
# COMPACT_ATOMS: atom_id res chain seq x y z
N MET A 1 -0.77 -22.88 4.40
CA MET A 1 -0.22 -21.92 3.41
C MET A 1 -0.91 -21.92 2.03
N LEU A 2 -1.57 -23.00 1.59
CA LEU A 2 -2.27 -23.10 0.29
C LEU A 2 -3.53 -22.24 0.14
N SER A 3 -4.17 -21.79 1.22
CA SER A 3 -5.45 -21.04 1.15
C SER A 3 -5.30 -19.57 0.72
N GLN A 4 -4.12 -18.98 0.85
CA GLN A 4 -3.88 -17.59 0.45
C GLN A 4 -3.60 -17.43 -1.04
N VAL A 5 -2.93 -18.41 -1.63
CA VAL A 5 -2.63 -18.43 -3.07
C VAL A 5 -3.91 -18.54 -3.91
N THR A 6 -4.86 -19.38 -3.47
CA THR A 6 -6.15 -19.53 -4.16
C THR A 6 -7.03 -18.28 -4.12
N LYS A 7 -6.91 -17.47 -3.05
CA LYS A 7 -7.68 -16.22 -2.91
C LYS A 7 -7.12 -15.09 -3.77
N ALA A 8 -5.81 -15.06 -4.00
CA ALA A 8 -5.16 -14.13 -4.92
C ALA A 8 -5.48 -14.48 -6.39
N ALA A 9 -5.43 -15.75 -6.77
CA ALA A 9 -5.73 -16.22 -8.12
C ALA A 9 -7.18 -15.92 -8.55
N ARG A 10 -8.15 -15.96 -7.64
CA ARG A 10 -9.56 -15.60 -7.94
C ARG A 10 -9.78 -14.12 -8.28
N ARG A 11 -8.89 -13.21 -7.84
CA ARG A 11 -9.02 -11.77 -8.12
C ARG A 11 -8.42 -11.35 -9.47
N VAL A 12 -7.60 -12.19 -10.07
CA VAL A 12 -6.92 -11.92 -11.35
C VAL A 12 -7.80 -12.23 -12.56
N SER A 13 -8.95 -12.89 -12.38
CA SER A 13 -9.80 -13.37 -13.48
C SER A 13 -10.57 -12.29 -14.24
N HIS A 14 -10.62 -11.03 -13.77
CA HIS A 14 -11.33 -9.94 -14.44
C HIS A 14 -10.33 -8.91 -14.97
N GLU A 15 -9.89 -9.11 -16.20
CA GLU A 15 -9.07 -8.14 -16.91
C GLU A 15 -9.98 -7.08 -17.56
N LEU A 16 -9.57 -5.83 -17.45
CA LEU A 16 -10.23 -4.71 -18.10
C LEU A 16 -9.25 -4.09 -19.09
N HIS A 17 -9.74 -3.79 -20.27
CA HIS A 17 -8.96 -3.11 -21.31
C HIS A 17 -9.36 -1.64 -21.36
N GLY A 18 -8.37 -0.76 -21.45
CA GLY A 18 -8.65 0.67 -21.48
C GLY A 18 -7.51 1.48 -22.08
N VAL A 19 -7.78 2.75 -22.29
CA VAL A 19 -6.83 3.72 -22.83
C VAL A 19 -6.31 4.59 -21.70
N VAL A 20 -5.00 4.82 -21.65
CA VAL A 20 -4.35 5.72 -20.71
C VAL A 20 -4.70 7.16 -21.05
N VAL A 21 -5.41 7.84 -20.16
CA VAL A 21 -5.80 9.25 -20.31
C VAL A 21 -4.73 10.19 -19.76
N SER A 22 -4.10 9.80 -18.66
CA SER A 22 -2.99 10.59 -18.09
C SER A 22 -1.93 9.69 -17.47
N ALA A 23 -0.67 9.99 -17.79
CA ALA A 23 0.52 9.36 -17.22
C ALA A 23 1.52 10.46 -16.80
N GLY A 24 2.38 10.17 -15.80
CA GLY A 24 3.44 11.07 -15.36
C GLY A 24 3.01 12.19 -14.39
N LEU A 25 1.75 12.49 -14.23
CA LEU A 25 1.26 13.55 -13.32
C LEU A 25 1.25 13.11 -11.86
N MET A 26 1.10 11.83 -11.61
CA MET A 26 1.07 11.22 -10.27
C MET A 26 2.16 10.15 -10.18
N GLN A 27 2.89 10.11 -9.07
CA GLN A 27 3.91 9.08 -8.88
C GLN A 27 3.28 7.68 -8.88
N LYS A 28 3.83 6.79 -9.71
CA LYS A 28 3.43 5.38 -9.80
C LYS A 28 1.92 5.19 -9.99
N THR A 29 1.25 6.12 -10.70
CA THR A 29 -0.20 6.08 -10.87
C THR A 29 -0.59 6.66 -12.22
N VAL A 30 -1.39 5.90 -12.95
CA VAL A 30 -1.94 6.32 -14.24
C VAL A 30 -3.46 6.30 -14.18
N LYS A 31 -4.10 7.16 -14.97
CA LYS A 31 -5.55 7.21 -15.13
C LYS A 31 -5.92 6.52 -16.43
N VAL A 32 -6.69 5.44 -16.31
CA VAL A 32 -7.13 4.61 -17.45
C VAL A 32 -8.64 4.76 -17.65
N ARG A 33 -9.05 5.02 -18.87
CA ARG A 33 -10.45 5.05 -19.29
C ARG A 33 -10.83 3.69 -19.88
N VAL A 34 -11.75 3.00 -19.23
CA VAL A 34 -12.33 1.73 -19.70
C VAL A 34 -13.67 2.01 -20.34
N ALA A 35 -13.89 1.50 -21.53
CA ALA A 35 -15.19 1.59 -22.21
C ALA A 35 -16.24 0.79 -21.42
N GLY A 36 -17.42 1.36 -21.28
CA GLY A 36 -18.55 0.73 -20.63
C GLY A 36 -19.85 1.19 -21.27
N GLN A 37 -20.90 0.42 -21.05
CA GLN A 37 -22.25 0.73 -21.52
C GLN A 37 -23.22 0.63 -20.34
N LYS A 38 -24.20 1.50 -20.31
CA LYS A 38 -25.29 1.51 -19.34
C LYS A 38 -26.62 1.43 -20.04
N TRP A 39 -27.46 0.50 -19.63
CA TRP A 39 -28.82 0.38 -20.11
C TRP A 39 -29.70 1.48 -19.51
N ASN A 40 -30.39 2.22 -20.36
CA ASN A 40 -31.40 3.18 -19.95
C ASN A 40 -32.80 2.56 -20.07
N LYS A 41 -33.50 2.39 -18.96
CA LYS A 41 -34.81 1.76 -18.89
C LYS A 41 -35.92 2.59 -19.54
N ILE A 42 -35.79 3.90 -19.59
CA ILE A 42 -36.81 4.80 -20.12
C ILE A 42 -36.83 4.71 -21.64
N VAL A 43 -35.64 4.74 -22.25
CA VAL A 43 -35.49 4.75 -23.72
C VAL A 43 -35.23 3.34 -24.29
N ASN A 44 -35.09 2.32 -23.43
CA ASN A 44 -34.77 0.94 -23.78
C ASN A 44 -33.55 0.84 -24.73
N LYS A 45 -32.45 1.55 -24.38
CA LYS A 45 -31.26 1.61 -25.21
C LYS A 45 -29.98 1.66 -24.36
N PHE A 46 -28.89 1.13 -24.91
CA PHE A 46 -27.56 1.26 -24.30
C PHE A 46 -26.90 2.59 -24.66
N TYR A 47 -26.35 3.23 -23.67
CA TYR A 47 -25.53 4.45 -23.80
C TYR A 47 -24.12 4.19 -23.35
N ALA A 48 -23.16 4.87 -23.96
CA ALA A 48 -21.75 4.81 -23.54
C ALA A 48 -21.60 5.40 -22.13
N ASP A 49 -21.03 4.62 -21.21
CA ASP A 49 -20.72 5.03 -19.82
C ASP A 49 -19.27 4.65 -19.50
N PRO A 50 -18.29 5.42 -20.01
CA PRO A 50 -16.88 5.14 -19.78
C PRO A 50 -16.51 5.38 -18.32
N LYS A 51 -15.80 4.40 -17.72
CA LYS A 51 -15.32 4.49 -16.35
C LYS A 51 -13.82 4.81 -16.30
N HIS A 52 -13.43 5.66 -15.37
CA HIS A 52 -12.04 6.01 -15.14
C HIS A 52 -11.52 5.30 -13.90
N TYR A 53 -10.39 4.61 -14.04
CA TYR A 53 -9.72 3.91 -12.95
C TYR A 53 -8.33 4.51 -12.71
N LEU A 54 -7.97 4.64 -11.43
CA LEU A 54 -6.59 4.90 -11.02
C LEU A 54 -5.88 3.56 -10.88
N VAL A 55 -4.83 3.38 -11.68
CA VAL A 55 -4.09 2.13 -11.82
C VAL A 55 -2.68 2.31 -11.30
N HIS A 56 -2.17 1.29 -10.62
CA HIS A 56 -0.80 1.26 -10.13
C HIS A 56 0.16 0.85 -11.24
N ASP A 57 1.11 1.73 -11.54
CA ASP A 57 2.24 1.51 -12.44
C ASP A 57 3.53 1.72 -11.67
N PRO A 58 4.19 0.65 -11.15
CA PRO A 58 5.35 0.78 -10.28
C PRO A 58 6.55 1.44 -10.95
N ASN A 59 6.78 1.14 -12.23
CA ASN A 59 7.95 1.57 -12.99
C ASN A 59 7.71 2.80 -13.88
N SER A 60 6.48 3.33 -13.87
CA SER A 60 6.08 4.44 -14.77
C SER A 60 6.32 4.10 -16.25
N SER A 61 5.94 2.87 -16.60
CA SER A 61 6.13 2.29 -17.95
C SER A 61 5.16 2.85 -18.99
N LEU A 62 4.02 3.39 -18.54
CA LEU A 62 2.93 3.80 -19.42
C LEU A 62 3.08 5.26 -19.90
N ARG A 63 2.55 5.49 -21.11
CA ARG A 63 2.40 6.83 -21.71
C ARG A 63 0.93 7.12 -22.00
N THR A 64 0.60 8.40 -22.08
CA THR A 64 -0.76 8.84 -22.45
C THR A 64 -1.07 8.37 -23.87
N GLY A 65 -2.21 7.71 -24.05
CA GLY A 65 -2.64 7.14 -25.33
C GLY A 65 -2.44 5.63 -25.45
N ASP A 66 -1.64 5.01 -24.57
CA ASP A 66 -1.45 3.55 -24.59
C ASP A 66 -2.75 2.79 -24.36
N VAL A 67 -2.93 1.69 -25.08
CA VAL A 67 -3.97 0.71 -24.78
C VAL A 67 -3.40 -0.36 -23.86
N VAL A 68 -4.02 -0.55 -22.71
CA VAL A 68 -3.49 -1.40 -21.64
C VAL A 68 -4.50 -2.37 -21.10
N ALA A 69 -4.03 -3.54 -20.68
CA ALA A 69 -4.76 -4.47 -19.85
C ALA A 69 -4.47 -4.18 -18.38
N ILE A 70 -5.53 -4.00 -17.60
CA ILE A 70 -5.45 -3.79 -16.16
C ILE A 70 -6.11 -4.94 -15.43
N ALA A 71 -5.51 -5.37 -14.33
CA ALA A 71 -6.05 -6.42 -13.47
C ALA A 71 -6.44 -5.84 -12.11
N PRO A 72 -7.50 -6.36 -11.45
CA PRO A 72 -7.78 -6.01 -10.08
C PRO A 72 -6.66 -6.50 -9.18
N GLY A 73 -6.10 -5.58 -8.41
CA GLY A 73 -5.06 -5.86 -7.43
C GLY A 73 -5.54 -5.62 -5.99
N TRP A 74 -4.60 -5.69 -5.06
CA TRP A 74 -4.87 -5.26 -3.69
C TRP A 74 -4.93 -3.73 -3.60
N PRO A 75 -5.60 -3.18 -2.59
CA PRO A 75 -5.69 -1.74 -2.39
C PRO A 75 -4.33 -1.13 -2.06
N THR A 76 -3.74 -0.42 -3.01
CA THR A 76 -2.51 0.35 -2.81
C THR A 76 -2.82 1.69 -2.13
N SER A 77 -3.98 2.29 -2.44
CA SER A 77 -4.51 3.48 -1.78
C SER A 77 -6.05 3.44 -1.80
N ARG A 78 -6.69 4.46 -1.23
CA ARG A 78 -8.16 4.55 -1.16
C ARG A 78 -8.85 4.33 -2.53
N HIS A 79 -8.30 4.88 -3.60
CA HIS A 79 -8.89 4.81 -4.94
C HIS A 79 -8.12 3.91 -5.92
N LYS A 80 -6.93 3.44 -5.56
CA LYS A 80 -6.04 2.66 -6.42
C LYS A 80 -6.16 1.18 -6.10
N ARG A 81 -6.94 0.47 -6.91
CA ARG A 81 -7.28 -0.95 -6.72
C ARG A 81 -6.96 -1.83 -7.91
N HIS A 82 -6.37 -1.26 -8.95
CA HIS A 82 -5.99 -1.95 -10.16
C HIS A 82 -4.49 -1.80 -10.39
N VAL A 83 -3.90 -2.79 -11.06
CA VAL A 83 -2.49 -2.84 -11.42
C VAL A 83 -2.40 -3.01 -12.93
N VAL A 84 -1.38 -2.45 -13.55
CA VAL A 84 -1.06 -2.69 -14.96
C VAL A 84 -0.62 -4.13 -15.11
N LYS A 85 -1.21 -4.85 -16.07
CA LYS A 85 -0.82 -6.22 -16.41
C LYS A 85 0.13 -6.22 -17.60
N GLN A 86 -0.29 -5.58 -18.69
CA GLN A 86 0.51 -5.49 -19.93
C GLN A 86 0.07 -4.31 -20.79
N ILE A 87 0.95 -3.88 -21.67
CA ILE A 87 0.67 -2.93 -22.73
C ILE A 87 0.22 -3.73 -23.96
N ILE A 88 -1.00 -3.46 -24.47
CA ILE A 88 -1.55 -4.13 -25.64
C ILE A 88 -1.08 -3.40 -26.90
N ALA A 89 -1.24 -2.07 -26.94
CA ALA A 89 -0.80 -1.25 -28.03
C ALA A 89 -0.13 0.02 -27.49
N PRO A 90 1.16 0.20 -27.71
CA PRO A 90 1.89 1.38 -27.29
C PRO A 90 1.53 2.56 -28.19
N TYR A 91 1.53 3.76 -27.62
CA TYR A 91 1.37 5.01 -28.34
C TYR A 91 2.65 5.85 -28.25
N GLY A 92 3.19 6.27 -29.38
CA GLY A 92 4.40 7.08 -29.46
C GLY A 92 5.68 6.25 -29.33
N GLU A 93 6.29 6.20 -28.15
CA GLU A 93 7.53 5.44 -27.92
C GLU A 93 7.31 3.93 -28.00
N SER A 94 8.29 3.21 -28.55
CA SER A 94 8.29 1.75 -28.54
C SER A 94 8.42 1.19 -27.12
N ILE A 95 7.95 -0.04 -26.91
CA ILE A 95 8.02 -0.72 -25.60
C ILE A 95 9.46 -0.91 -25.15
N GLU A 96 10.39 -1.13 -26.08
CA GLU A 96 11.81 -1.38 -25.82
C GLU A 96 12.52 -0.21 -25.12
N ASN A 97 12.09 1.00 -25.40
CA ASN A 97 12.68 2.21 -24.82
C ASN A 97 12.07 2.60 -23.46
N ARG A 98 11.15 1.79 -22.95
CA ARG A 98 10.44 2.07 -21.70
C ARG A 98 10.87 1.12 -20.60
N PRO A 99 10.74 1.51 -19.31
CA PRO A 99 10.89 0.56 -18.23
C PRO A 99 9.90 -0.61 -18.40
N PRO A 100 10.34 -1.86 -18.18
CA PRO A 100 9.47 -3.01 -18.32
C PRO A 100 8.31 -2.97 -17.33
N VAL A 101 7.16 -3.46 -17.75
CA VAL A 101 6.01 -3.68 -16.85
C VAL A 101 6.31 -4.90 -16.00
N PRO A 102 6.39 -4.78 -14.66
CA PRO A 102 6.70 -5.92 -13.80
C PRO A 102 5.58 -6.96 -13.84
N SER A 103 5.95 -8.22 -13.74
CA SER A 103 4.98 -9.32 -13.63
C SER A 103 4.18 -9.23 -12.32
N LEU A 104 3.02 -9.88 -12.27
CA LEU A 104 2.21 -9.90 -11.04
C LEU A 104 2.95 -10.56 -9.88
N ASP A 105 3.76 -11.59 -10.17
CA ASP A 105 4.53 -12.31 -9.15
C ASP A 105 5.65 -11.44 -8.57
N GLU A 106 6.35 -10.67 -9.41
CA GLU A 106 7.36 -9.70 -8.97
C GLU A 106 6.74 -8.60 -8.08
N ILE A 107 5.56 -8.11 -8.45
CA ILE A 107 4.84 -7.11 -7.63
C ILE A 107 4.43 -7.70 -6.27
N ILE A 108 4.05 -8.97 -6.23
CA ILE A 108 3.68 -9.67 -5.00
C ILE A 108 4.90 -9.82 -4.09
N THR A 109 6.02 -10.32 -4.64
CA THR A 109 7.26 -10.53 -3.86
C THR A 109 7.83 -9.22 -3.32
N GLU A 110 7.86 -8.16 -4.13
CA GLU A 110 8.28 -6.81 -3.66
C GLU A 110 7.40 -6.29 -2.53
N ARG A 111 6.10 -6.53 -2.63
CA ARG A 111 5.16 -6.12 -1.59
C ARG A 111 5.34 -6.89 -0.30
N GLU A 112 5.56 -8.20 -0.38
CA GLU A 112 5.80 -9.04 0.79
C GLU A 112 7.10 -8.63 1.49
N ALA A 113 8.19 -8.44 0.77
CA ALA A 113 9.44 -7.93 1.31
C ALA A 113 9.28 -6.55 1.97
N ARG A 114 8.52 -5.65 1.35
CA ARG A 114 8.23 -4.33 1.92
C ARG A 114 7.38 -4.42 3.19
N LYS A 115 6.46 -5.37 3.25
CA LYS A 115 5.63 -5.61 4.44
C LYS A 115 6.48 -6.16 5.57
N GLU A 116 7.33 -7.14 5.32
CA GLU A 116 8.24 -7.72 6.30
C GLU A 116 9.18 -6.66 6.88
N ALA A 117 9.84 -5.87 6.05
CA ALA A 117 10.69 -4.76 6.49
C ALA A 117 9.94 -3.69 7.30
N LYS A 118 8.64 -3.49 7.04
CA LYS A 118 7.80 -2.59 7.84
C LYS A 118 7.44 -3.20 9.19
N ASP A 119 7.12 -4.48 9.20
CA ASP A 119 6.76 -5.21 10.42
C ASP A 119 7.98 -5.34 11.35
N GLU A 120 9.18 -5.59 10.82
CA GLU A 120 10.44 -5.57 11.57
C GLU A 120 10.71 -4.20 12.20
N ARG A 121 10.61 -3.12 11.41
CA ARG A 121 10.78 -1.75 11.96
C ARG A 121 9.78 -1.42 13.04
N LYS A 122 8.54 -1.90 12.89
CA LYS A 122 7.50 -1.73 13.90
C LYS A 122 7.78 -2.53 15.17
N ALA A 123 8.32 -3.74 15.04
CA ALA A 123 8.70 -4.58 16.16
C ALA A 123 9.86 -3.96 16.95
N LEU A 124 10.92 -3.50 16.25
CA LEU A 124 12.06 -2.82 16.87
C LEU A 124 11.63 -1.54 17.62
N ARG A 125 10.78 -0.73 16.98
CA ARG A 125 10.25 0.47 17.63
C ARG A 125 9.45 0.13 18.89
N LYS A 126 8.63 -0.91 18.84
CA LYS A 126 7.85 -1.35 20.00
C LYS A 126 8.74 -1.84 21.14
N GLN A 127 9.79 -2.59 20.82
CA GLN A 127 10.78 -3.03 21.80
C GLN A 127 11.48 -1.84 22.48
N SER A 128 11.95 -0.85 21.68
CA SER A 128 12.58 0.34 22.24
C SER A 128 11.64 1.18 23.12
N GLU A 129 10.36 1.30 22.73
CA GLU A 129 9.33 1.97 23.54
C GLU A 129 9.05 1.22 24.86
N GLU A 130 9.04 -0.11 24.83
CA GLU A 130 8.88 -0.94 26.04
C GLU A 130 10.09 -0.85 26.97
N GLU A 131 11.31 -0.88 26.43
CA GLU A 131 12.54 -0.70 27.20
C GLU A 131 12.61 0.69 27.87
N GLN A 132 12.28 1.74 27.13
CA GLN A 132 12.21 3.10 27.71
C GLN A 132 11.17 3.19 28.82
N ARG A 133 10.00 2.58 28.61
CA ARG A 133 8.94 2.54 29.62
C ARG A 133 9.37 1.77 30.87
N LEU A 134 10.13 0.69 30.69
CA LEU A 134 10.66 -0.10 31.82
C LEU A 134 11.71 0.70 32.58
N ALA A 135 12.63 1.34 31.86
CA ALA A 135 13.66 2.20 32.45
C ALA A 135 13.06 3.35 33.28
N LEU A 136 12.02 4.01 32.75
CA LEU A 136 11.30 5.07 33.47
C LEU A 136 10.61 4.54 34.74
N LYS A 137 10.03 3.31 34.70
CA LYS A 137 9.43 2.70 35.88
C LYS A 137 10.47 2.37 36.94
N ILE A 138 11.63 1.85 36.55
CA ILE A 138 12.73 1.54 37.47
C ILE A 138 13.23 2.83 38.12
N ALA A 139 13.51 3.87 37.32
CA ALA A 139 13.95 5.18 37.84
C ALA A 139 12.94 5.79 38.82
N ALA A 140 11.66 5.74 38.51
CA ALA A 140 10.59 6.20 39.41
C ALA A 140 10.48 5.38 40.70
N ALA A 141 10.73 4.08 40.64
CA ALA A 141 10.77 3.21 41.82
C ALA A 141 11.97 3.52 42.72
N ASP A 142 13.13 3.74 42.12
CA ASP A 142 14.34 4.10 42.86
C ASP A 142 14.23 5.50 43.50
N GLU A 143 13.64 6.47 42.84
CA GLU A 143 13.33 7.78 43.39
C GLU A 143 12.36 7.69 44.60
N ARG A 144 11.34 6.83 44.51
CA ARG A 144 10.43 6.57 45.66
C ARG A 144 11.15 5.96 46.85
N LYS A 145 12.02 4.96 46.60
CA LYS A 145 12.85 4.34 47.67
C LYS A 145 13.77 5.37 48.31
N ALA A 146 14.44 6.19 47.51
CA ALA A 146 15.33 7.26 48.03
C ALA A 146 14.56 8.28 48.87
N LYS A 147 13.36 8.68 48.47
CA LYS A 147 12.50 9.55 49.29
C LYS A 147 12.05 8.89 50.58
N HIS A 148 11.73 7.61 50.55
CA HIS A 148 11.33 6.86 51.75
C HIS A 148 12.51 6.77 52.77
N THR A 149 13.69 6.40 52.30
CA THR A 149 14.87 6.30 53.15
C THR A 149 15.28 7.67 53.74
N ALA A 150 15.17 8.74 52.93
CA ALA A 150 15.41 10.10 53.42
C ALA A 150 14.40 10.54 54.51
N TRP A 151 13.15 10.17 54.33
CA TRP A 151 12.09 10.43 55.32
C TRP A 151 12.30 9.64 56.62
N GLU A 152 12.68 8.37 56.55
CA GLU A 152 13.04 7.54 57.74
C GLU A 152 14.19 8.13 58.51
N GLN A 153 15.25 8.59 57.80
CA GLN A 153 16.40 9.24 58.45
C GLN A 153 16.04 10.57 59.13
N LEU A 154 15.07 11.32 58.58
CA LEU A 154 14.58 12.57 59.18
C LEU A 154 13.79 12.28 60.45
N MET A 155 12.94 11.27 60.45
CA MET A 155 12.14 10.87 61.62
C MET A 155 13.05 10.34 62.75
N ALA A 156 14.06 9.52 62.42
CA ALA A 156 15.01 9.01 63.40
C ALA A 156 15.84 10.11 64.08
N LYS A 157 16.01 11.28 63.44
CA LYS A 157 16.70 12.44 64.03
C LYS A 157 15.79 13.33 64.89
N SER A 158 14.49 13.25 64.71
CA SER A 158 13.51 14.03 65.49
C SER A 158 13.17 13.40 66.84
N ASP A 159 13.51 12.11 67.03
CA ASP A 159 13.25 11.36 68.26
C ASP A 159 14.46 11.34 69.22
N GLN A 160 15.50 12.13 68.92
CA GLN A 160 16.65 12.41 69.80
C GLN A 160 16.62 13.84 70.34
#